data_64f79a1d458ac0fca711702b749610fe
#
_entry.id   64f79a1d458ac0fca711702b749610fe
#
_cell.length_a   1.000
_cell.length_b   1.000
_cell.length_c   1.000
_cell.angle_alpha   90.00
_cell.angle_beta   90.00
_cell.angle_gamma   90.00
#
_symmetry.space_group_name_H-M   'P 1'
#
loop_
_entity.id
_entity.type
_entity.pdbx_description
1 polymer ?
#
loop_
_entity_poly.entity_id
_entity_poly.type
_entity_poly.pdbx_seq_one_letter_code
_entity_poly.pdbx_strand_id
1 'polypeptide(L)'
;MAYISDRVVHDADAHIMEPPNWLRDHADPDIRDRIERPGYANELVQTGDGEHGGDQERIDEVFARLAGSFLAEDRPRVLDFIGVQSQLLFNTFHNSRLYQWEHQPDLDLAYGTARAHNRGMIEFCSVDPRLLATCYVPLVEFERAGAMAAEAIEMGAAALLVASGCPAGHSPSHIALDPVWRQAEEAGIPVVFHVGGTGDLIDRAYFDNGL
;
A
#
# COMPACT_ATOMS: atom_id res chain seq x y z
N MET A 1 20.59 11.28 -19.72
CA MET A 1 19.51 12.22 -20.02
C MET A 1 18.22 11.52 -19.58
N ALA A 2 17.39 12.17 -18.77
CA ALA A 2 16.13 11.57 -18.32
C ALA A 2 15.21 11.29 -19.51
N TYR A 3 14.37 10.26 -19.41
CA TYR A 3 13.40 9.91 -20.45
C TYR A 3 12.36 11.02 -20.66
N ILE A 4 11.92 11.65 -19.55
CA ILE A 4 11.06 12.83 -19.57
C ILE A 4 11.94 14.04 -19.19
N SER A 5 12.13 15.00 -20.09
CA SER A 5 13.03 16.14 -19.88
C SER A 5 12.41 17.50 -20.22
N ASP A 6 11.24 17.51 -20.83
CA ASP A 6 10.60 18.71 -21.39
C ASP A 6 9.44 19.25 -20.54
N ARG A 7 9.06 18.55 -19.48
CA ARG A 7 7.92 18.89 -18.61
C ARG A 7 8.08 18.33 -17.21
N VAL A 8 7.34 18.91 -16.26
CA VAL A 8 7.18 18.38 -14.91
C VAL A 8 6.13 17.28 -14.95
N VAL A 9 6.47 16.10 -14.41
CA VAL A 9 5.56 14.96 -14.31
C VAL A 9 5.59 14.43 -12.88
N HIS A 10 4.41 14.20 -12.34
CA HIS A 10 4.18 13.49 -11.08
C HIS A 10 3.47 12.18 -11.39
N ASP A 11 3.93 11.10 -10.78
CA ASP A 11 3.34 9.78 -10.93
C ASP A 11 2.43 9.52 -9.72
N ALA A 12 1.13 9.38 -9.97
CA ALA A 12 0.13 9.22 -8.92
C ALA A 12 -0.28 7.75 -8.70
N ASP A 13 0.38 6.80 -9.38
CA ASP A 13 0.04 5.37 -9.28
C ASP A 13 1.29 4.51 -9.52
N ALA A 14 2.30 4.76 -8.69
CA ALA A 14 3.54 3.98 -8.70
C ALA A 14 3.50 2.89 -7.64
N HIS A 15 4.07 1.73 -7.94
CA HIS A 15 4.03 0.59 -7.03
C HIS A 15 5.41 0.20 -6.52
N ILE A 16 5.45 -0.33 -5.30
CA ILE A 16 6.57 -1.10 -4.78
C ILE A 16 6.22 -2.58 -4.77
N MET A 17 7.24 -3.43 -4.75
CA MET A 17 7.10 -4.88 -4.57
C MET A 17 7.62 -5.24 -3.19
N GLU A 18 6.70 -5.51 -2.26
CA GLU A 18 7.06 -5.76 -0.88
C GLU A 18 7.83 -7.07 -0.73
N PRO A 19 8.98 -7.07 -0.03
CA PRO A 19 9.68 -8.30 0.31
C PRO A 19 8.80 -9.29 1.10
N PRO A 20 9.08 -10.59 1.06
CA PRO A 20 8.24 -11.61 1.70
C PRO A 20 8.01 -11.44 3.19
N ASN A 21 8.93 -10.79 3.88
CA ASN A 21 8.83 -10.54 5.32
C ASN A 21 8.27 -9.15 5.66
N TRP A 22 7.95 -8.31 4.67
CA TRP A 22 7.56 -6.92 4.84
C TRP A 22 6.65 -6.66 6.05
N LEU A 23 5.51 -7.31 6.11
CA LEU A 23 4.57 -7.12 7.23
C LEU A 23 5.13 -7.63 8.56
N ARG A 24 5.87 -8.73 8.55
CA ARG A 24 6.44 -9.30 9.78
C ARG A 24 7.54 -8.43 10.36
N ASP A 25 8.35 -7.81 9.50
CA ASP A 25 9.48 -6.96 9.91
C ASP A 25 8.99 -5.67 10.58
N HIS A 26 7.82 -5.16 10.17
CA HIS A 26 7.23 -3.92 10.70
C HIS A 26 6.11 -4.15 11.72
N ALA A 27 5.72 -5.41 11.97
CA ALA A 27 4.63 -5.74 12.87
C ALA A 27 5.00 -5.65 14.35
N ASP A 28 4.02 -5.28 15.16
CA ASP A 28 4.10 -5.41 16.60
C ASP A 28 4.31 -6.88 17.00
N PRO A 29 5.00 -7.19 18.12
CA PRO A 29 5.39 -8.56 18.49
C PRO A 29 4.21 -9.53 18.60
N ASP A 30 3.06 -9.07 19.10
CA ASP A 30 1.84 -9.84 19.27
C ASP A 30 1.12 -10.17 17.95
N ILE A 31 1.37 -9.37 16.91
CA ILE A 31 0.81 -9.56 15.56
C ILE A 31 1.75 -10.35 14.66
N ARG A 32 3.07 -10.14 14.81
CA ARG A 32 4.11 -10.68 13.93
C ARG A 32 3.98 -12.19 13.68
N ASP A 33 3.78 -12.97 14.73
CA ASP A 33 3.76 -14.44 14.63
C ASP A 33 2.44 -14.96 14.04
N ARG A 34 1.44 -14.12 13.96
CA ARG A 34 0.12 -14.43 13.38
C ARG A 34 0.08 -14.15 11.87
N ILE A 35 1.05 -13.39 11.34
CA ILE A 35 1.13 -13.05 9.93
C ILE A 35 1.75 -14.23 9.17
N GLU A 36 0.97 -14.86 8.31
CA GLU A 36 1.45 -15.90 7.40
C GLU A 36 2.35 -15.30 6.31
N ARG A 37 3.43 -16.00 5.98
CA ARG A 37 4.25 -15.64 4.83
C ARG A 37 3.44 -15.76 3.54
N PRO A 38 3.54 -14.79 2.63
CA PRO A 38 2.84 -14.88 1.36
C PRO A 38 3.42 -16.00 0.48
N GLY A 39 2.56 -16.66 -0.31
CA GLY A 39 2.95 -17.78 -1.17
C GLY A 39 4.00 -17.40 -2.23
N TYR A 40 4.00 -16.16 -2.72
CA TYR A 40 5.01 -15.66 -3.67
C TYR A 40 6.44 -15.64 -3.10
N ALA A 41 6.58 -15.70 -1.76
CA ALA A 41 7.89 -15.80 -1.12
C ALA A 41 8.69 -17.02 -1.59
N ASN A 42 8.01 -18.11 -1.91
CA ASN A 42 8.64 -19.33 -2.40
C ASN A 42 9.06 -19.20 -3.87
N GLU A 43 8.33 -18.42 -4.65
CA GLU A 43 8.64 -18.19 -6.07
C GLU A 43 9.82 -17.23 -6.24
N LEU A 44 9.91 -16.18 -5.43
CA LEU A 44 11.04 -15.24 -5.46
C LEU A 44 12.36 -15.92 -5.01
N VAL A 45 12.29 -16.84 -4.06
CA VAL A 45 13.47 -17.61 -3.61
C VAL A 45 13.92 -18.59 -4.70
N GLN A 46 12.99 -19.20 -5.44
CA GLN A 46 13.32 -20.12 -6.53
C GLN A 46 13.95 -19.44 -7.77
N THR A 47 13.60 -18.17 -8.00
CA THR A 47 14.21 -17.40 -9.12
C THR A 47 15.63 -16.92 -8.81
N GLY A 48 16.05 -16.89 -7.55
CA GLY A 48 17.41 -16.54 -7.12
C GLY A 48 18.43 -17.66 -7.22
N ASP A 49 17.99 -18.92 -7.14
CA ASP A 49 18.87 -20.11 -7.16
C ASP A 49 18.75 -20.96 -8.43
N GLY A 50 17.97 -20.52 -9.42
CA GLY A 50 17.78 -21.26 -10.67
C GLY A 50 18.98 -21.12 -11.60
N GLU A 51 19.64 -22.23 -11.92
CA GLU A 51 20.52 -22.39 -13.08
C GLU A 51 19.75 -22.10 -14.40
N HIS A 52 19.33 -20.86 -14.59
CA HIS A 52 18.92 -20.41 -15.90
C HIS A 52 20.14 -19.74 -16.54
N GLY A 53 20.83 -20.47 -17.41
CA GLY A 53 21.77 -19.93 -18.36
C GLY A 53 21.12 -18.90 -19.28
N GLY A 54 20.56 -17.88 -18.69
CA GLY A 54 20.08 -16.67 -19.33
C GLY A 54 21.26 -15.76 -19.52
N ASP A 55 21.30 -15.12 -20.67
CA ASP A 55 22.23 -14.07 -20.99
C ASP A 55 22.31 -13.07 -19.81
N GLN A 56 23.50 -12.93 -19.22
CA GLN A 56 23.73 -12.07 -18.05
C GLN A 56 23.27 -10.64 -18.32
N GLU A 57 23.42 -10.16 -19.55
CA GLU A 57 22.98 -8.85 -19.99
C GLU A 57 21.44 -8.70 -19.85
N ARG A 58 20.67 -9.76 -20.12
CA ARG A 58 19.21 -9.77 -19.96
C ARG A 58 18.78 -9.82 -18.50
N ILE A 59 19.54 -10.52 -17.66
CA ILE A 59 19.32 -10.54 -16.21
C ILE A 59 19.56 -9.15 -15.63
N ASP A 60 20.67 -8.52 -15.99
CA ASP A 60 21.03 -7.17 -15.56
C ASP A 60 19.99 -6.12 -16.03
N GLU A 61 19.47 -6.29 -17.25
CA GLU A 61 18.40 -5.43 -17.78
C GLU A 61 17.07 -5.60 -17.00
N VAL A 62 16.70 -6.82 -16.63
CA VAL A 62 15.52 -7.10 -15.82
C VAL A 62 15.70 -6.56 -14.41
N PHE A 63 16.87 -6.75 -13.79
CA PHE A 63 17.17 -6.16 -12.47
C PHE A 63 17.19 -4.63 -12.53
N ALA A 64 17.71 -4.03 -13.58
CA ALA A 64 17.66 -2.58 -13.76
C ALA A 64 16.22 -2.05 -13.88
N ARG A 65 15.31 -2.81 -14.49
CA ARG A 65 13.87 -2.46 -14.54
C ARG A 65 13.15 -2.67 -13.22
N LEU A 66 13.59 -3.66 -12.42
CA LEU A 66 13.03 -3.94 -11.10
C LEU A 66 13.73 -3.14 -9.99
N ALA A 67 14.89 -2.51 -10.30
CA ALA A 67 15.59 -1.62 -9.38
C ALA A 67 14.63 -0.54 -8.86
N GLY A 68 14.66 -0.31 -7.54
CA GLY A 68 13.75 0.62 -6.89
C GLY A 68 12.32 0.12 -6.70
N SER A 69 11.96 -1.08 -7.17
CA SER A 69 10.67 -1.69 -6.82
C SER A 69 10.74 -2.42 -5.48
N PHE A 70 11.88 -3.05 -5.17
CA PHE A 70 12.12 -3.82 -3.94
C PHE A 70 12.97 -3.07 -2.91
N LEU A 71 13.95 -2.28 -3.38
CA LEU A 71 14.91 -1.58 -2.53
C LEU A 71 14.65 -0.07 -2.59
N ALA A 72 14.43 0.52 -1.44
CA ALA A 72 14.13 1.95 -1.32
C ALA A 72 15.27 2.82 -1.87
N GLU A 73 16.52 2.43 -1.59
CA GLU A 73 17.73 3.17 -1.96
C GLU A 73 17.94 3.31 -3.48
N ASP A 74 17.37 2.39 -4.25
CA ASP A 74 17.46 2.42 -5.71
C ASP A 74 16.40 3.33 -6.34
N ARG A 75 15.28 3.58 -5.63
CA ARG A 75 14.13 4.31 -6.18
C ARG A 75 14.45 5.74 -6.64
N PRO A 76 15.24 6.54 -5.93
CA PRO A 76 15.59 7.88 -6.38
C PRO A 76 16.29 7.91 -7.73
N ARG A 77 17.15 6.93 -8.03
CA ARG A 77 17.82 6.81 -9.33
C ARG A 77 16.84 6.51 -10.45
N VAL A 78 15.79 5.74 -10.16
CA VAL A 78 14.73 5.44 -11.13
C VAL A 78 13.93 6.70 -11.45
N LEU A 79 13.60 7.53 -10.44
CA LEU A 79 12.96 8.83 -10.66
C LEU A 79 13.81 9.72 -11.57
N ASP A 80 15.10 9.81 -11.28
CA ASP A 80 16.05 10.63 -12.08
C ASP A 80 16.18 10.10 -13.50
N PHE A 81 16.21 8.77 -13.68
CA PHE A 81 16.29 8.14 -15.00
C PHE A 81 15.02 8.37 -15.82
N ILE A 82 13.84 8.23 -15.23
CA ILE A 82 12.57 8.46 -15.91
C ILE A 82 12.31 9.95 -16.09
N GLY A 83 12.72 10.80 -15.15
CA GLY A 83 12.47 12.25 -15.13
C GLY A 83 11.16 12.61 -14.45
N VAL A 84 10.73 11.82 -13.47
CA VAL A 84 9.54 12.05 -12.64
C VAL A 84 9.92 12.85 -11.41
N GLN A 85 9.14 13.87 -11.07
CA GLN A 85 9.40 14.76 -9.94
C GLN A 85 8.97 14.20 -8.59
N SER A 86 7.89 13.42 -8.56
CA SER A 86 7.46 12.68 -7.37
C SER A 86 6.60 11.50 -7.74
N GLN A 87 6.51 10.53 -6.84
CA GLN A 87 5.66 9.35 -6.98
C GLN A 87 4.83 9.14 -5.72
N LEU A 88 3.51 8.99 -5.90
CA LEU A 88 2.63 8.44 -4.87
C LEU A 88 2.73 6.91 -4.94
N LEU A 89 3.21 6.30 -3.86
CA LEU A 89 3.59 4.89 -3.83
C LEU A 89 2.54 4.01 -3.18
N PHE A 90 2.20 2.94 -3.88
CA PHE A 90 1.27 1.90 -3.45
C PHE A 90 1.99 0.57 -3.28
N ASN A 91 1.39 -0.29 -2.47
CA ASN A 91 1.75 -1.69 -2.36
C ASN A 91 1.26 -2.49 -3.57
N THR A 92 1.90 -3.63 -3.83
CA THR A 92 1.51 -4.57 -4.89
C THR A 92 0.89 -5.84 -4.31
N PHE A 93 1.65 -6.57 -3.49
CA PHE A 93 1.29 -7.93 -3.05
C PHE A 93 0.32 -7.95 -1.87
N HIS A 94 0.33 -6.91 -1.02
CA HIS A 94 -0.51 -6.89 0.17
C HIS A 94 -1.85 -6.18 -0.01
N ASN A 95 -2.10 -5.54 -1.15
CA ASN A 95 -3.31 -4.76 -1.37
C ASN A 95 -4.59 -5.57 -1.13
N SER A 96 -4.77 -6.67 -1.87
CA SER A 96 -5.93 -7.54 -1.69
C SER A 96 -5.96 -8.27 -0.34
N ARG A 97 -4.79 -8.55 0.26
CA ARG A 97 -4.71 -9.22 1.57
C ARG A 97 -5.17 -8.30 2.70
N LEU A 98 -4.78 -7.02 2.68
CA LEU A 98 -5.25 -6.03 3.65
C LEU A 98 -6.78 -5.93 3.62
N TYR A 99 -7.37 -5.86 2.42
CA TYR A 99 -8.80 -5.91 2.24
C TYR A 99 -9.42 -7.21 2.77
N GLN A 100 -8.83 -8.37 2.47
CA GLN A 100 -9.33 -9.65 2.95
C GLN A 100 -9.32 -9.75 4.48
N TRP A 101 -8.26 -9.27 5.15
CA TRP A 101 -8.18 -9.29 6.61
C TRP A 101 -9.24 -8.42 7.28
N GLU A 102 -9.55 -7.25 6.75
CA GLU A 102 -10.61 -6.42 7.34
C GLU A 102 -12.02 -7.05 7.24
N HIS A 103 -12.18 -8.07 6.39
CA HIS A 103 -13.43 -8.86 6.27
C HIS A 103 -13.41 -10.17 7.08
N GLN A 104 -12.36 -10.42 7.85
CA GLN A 104 -12.26 -11.56 8.75
C GLN A 104 -12.71 -11.18 10.17
N PRO A 105 -13.12 -12.17 11.00
CA PRO A 105 -13.51 -11.90 12.38
C PRO A 105 -12.39 -11.36 13.26
N ASP A 106 -11.13 -11.60 12.87
CA ASP A 106 -9.95 -11.19 13.62
C ASP A 106 -9.50 -9.77 13.23
N LEU A 107 -10.20 -8.79 13.79
CA LEU A 107 -9.92 -7.38 13.51
C LEU A 107 -8.61 -6.89 14.15
N ASP A 108 -8.12 -7.53 15.20
CA ASP A 108 -6.80 -7.19 15.76
C ASP A 108 -5.69 -7.51 14.77
N LEU A 109 -5.80 -8.65 14.07
CA LEU A 109 -4.88 -8.97 12.98
C LEU A 109 -5.03 -7.98 11.82
N ALA A 110 -6.25 -7.62 11.44
CA ALA A 110 -6.51 -6.68 10.35
C ALA A 110 -5.85 -5.30 10.60
N TYR A 111 -6.12 -4.72 11.76
CA TYR A 111 -5.54 -3.41 12.11
C TYR A 111 -4.05 -3.48 12.41
N GLY A 112 -3.57 -4.58 12.99
CA GLY A 112 -2.15 -4.80 13.23
C GLY A 112 -1.34 -4.96 11.95
N THR A 113 -1.88 -5.65 10.95
CA THR A 113 -1.24 -5.78 9.62
C THR A 113 -1.29 -4.48 8.82
N ALA A 114 -2.38 -3.71 8.92
CA ALA A 114 -2.47 -2.38 8.33
C ALA A 114 -1.40 -1.43 8.92
N ARG A 115 -1.22 -1.44 10.25
CA ARG A 115 -0.17 -0.67 10.92
C ARG A 115 1.23 -1.09 10.48
N ALA A 116 1.49 -2.39 10.40
CA ALA A 116 2.76 -2.92 9.92
C ALA A 116 3.03 -2.47 8.46
N HIS A 117 2.03 -2.56 7.60
CA HIS A 117 2.11 -2.06 6.24
C HIS A 117 2.45 -0.57 6.19
N ASN A 118 1.73 0.25 6.96
CA ASN A 118 1.91 1.70 6.99
C ASN A 118 3.34 2.08 7.43
N ARG A 119 3.86 1.42 8.48
CA ARG A 119 5.26 1.63 8.92
C ARG A 119 6.26 1.31 7.82
N GLY A 120 6.07 0.20 7.11
CA GLY A 120 6.94 -0.17 6.01
C GLY A 120 6.87 0.84 4.85
N MET A 121 5.69 1.33 4.49
CA MET A 121 5.53 2.35 3.45
C MET A 121 6.23 3.66 3.82
N ILE A 122 6.08 4.11 5.06
CA ILE A 122 6.77 5.30 5.57
C ILE A 122 8.28 5.11 5.56
N GLU A 123 8.77 3.97 6.05
CA GLU A 123 10.21 3.66 6.03
C GLU A 123 10.75 3.63 4.61
N PHE A 124 10.09 2.94 3.67
CA PHE A 124 10.49 2.89 2.28
C PHE A 124 10.59 4.30 1.66
N CYS A 125 9.60 5.16 1.92
CA CYS A 125 9.57 6.51 1.35
C CYS A 125 10.55 7.49 2.02
N SER A 126 11.07 7.17 3.20
CA SER A 126 11.93 8.06 3.98
C SER A 126 13.27 8.39 3.32
N VAL A 127 13.71 7.61 2.34
CA VAL A 127 15.01 7.77 1.66
C VAL A 127 15.07 8.97 0.71
N ASP A 128 13.91 9.45 0.23
CA ASP A 128 13.84 10.60 -0.68
C ASP A 128 12.49 11.32 -0.54
N PRO A 129 12.44 12.66 -0.36
CA PRO A 129 11.20 13.41 -0.18
C PRO A 129 10.27 13.41 -1.39
N ARG A 130 10.72 12.93 -2.54
CA ARG A 130 9.90 12.77 -3.76
C ARG A 130 9.04 11.49 -3.70
N LEU A 131 9.31 10.57 -2.76
CA LEU A 131 8.55 9.35 -2.54
C LEU A 131 7.45 9.64 -1.51
N LEU A 132 6.21 9.48 -1.93
CA LEU A 132 5.03 9.85 -1.16
C LEU A 132 4.30 8.58 -0.73
N ALA A 133 4.28 8.29 0.57
CA ALA A 133 3.70 7.07 1.10
C ALA A 133 2.17 7.11 1.12
N THR A 134 1.51 6.06 0.63
CA THR A 134 0.10 5.79 0.95
C THR A 134 0.02 4.89 2.18
N CYS A 135 -0.88 5.21 3.10
CA CYS A 135 -1.11 4.43 4.31
C CYS A 135 -2.52 3.85 4.34
N TYR A 136 -2.62 2.55 4.53
CA TYR A 136 -3.89 1.83 4.51
C TYR A 136 -4.69 2.04 5.79
N VAL A 137 -5.99 2.32 5.64
CA VAL A 137 -6.95 2.48 6.73
C VAL A 137 -8.11 1.50 6.55
N PRO A 138 -8.17 0.41 7.34
CA PRO A 138 -9.35 -0.44 7.38
C PRO A 138 -10.56 0.35 7.86
N LEU A 139 -11.69 0.27 7.15
CA LEU A 139 -12.88 1.04 7.48
C LEU A 139 -13.93 0.29 8.31
N VAL A 140 -13.71 -0.97 8.64
CA VAL A 140 -14.69 -1.88 9.21
C VAL A 140 -15.18 -1.47 10.63
N GLU A 141 -14.34 -0.87 11.47
CA GLU A 141 -14.71 -0.33 12.79
C GLU A 141 -14.44 1.16 12.86
N PHE A 142 -15.46 1.95 13.13
CA PHE A 142 -15.43 3.41 13.04
C PHE A 142 -14.37 4.06 13.94
N GLU A 143 -14.29 3.65 15.21
CA GLU A 143 -13.32 4.22 16.16
C GLU A 143 -11.90 3.84 15.79
N ARG A 144 -11.66 2.58 15.44
CA ARG A 144 -10.34 2.09 15.02
C ARG A 144 -9.90 2.68 13.68
N ALA A 145 -10.83 2.88 12.75
CA ALA A 145 -10.55 3.55 11.48
C ALA A 145 -10.09 4.99 11.70
N GLY A 146 -10.79 5.73 12.57
CA GLY A 146 -10.40 7.09 12.95
C GLY A 146 -9.03 7.14 13.64
N ALA A 147 -8.75 6.21 14.55
CA ALA A 147 -7.46 6.11 15.22
C ALA A 147 -6.31 5.75 14.24
N MET A 148 -6.56 4.83 13.31
CA MET A 148 -5.59 4.45 12.28
C MET A 148 -5.29 5.59 11.32
N ALA A 149 -6.30 6.37 10.92
CA ALA A 149 -6.11 7.55 10.07
C ALA A 149 -5.22 8.59 10.78
N ALA A 150 -5.50 8.86 12.08
CA ALA A 150 -4.67 9.76 12.88
C ALA A 150 -3.22 9.27 12.96
N GLU A 151 -3.00 8.00 13.30
CA GLU A 151 -1.67 7.38 13.38
C GLU A 151 -0.93 7.46 12.04
N ALA A 152 -1.61 7.16 10.92
CA ALA A 152 -1.02 7.24 9.58
C ALA A 152 -0.57 8.67 9.23
N ILE A 153 -1.39 9.66 9.53
CA ILE A 153 -1.07 11.08 9.30
C ILE A 153 0.11 11.52 10.17
N GLU A 154 0.12 11.13 11.45
CA GLU A 154 1.23 11.43 12.35
C GLU A 154 2.55 10.81 11.89
N MET A 155 2.52 9.60 11.31
CA MET A 155 3.68 8.96 10.70
C MET A 155 4.17 9.65 9.42
N GLY A 156 3.38 10.52 8.81
CA GLY A 156 3.75 11.26 7.59
C GLY A 156 3.13 10.69 6.30
N ALA A 157 1.98 10.06 6.37
CA ALA A 157 1.25 9.63 5.18
C ALA A 157 0.99 10.81 4.23
N ALA A 158 1.30 10.61 2.95
CA ALA A 158 0.97 11.56 1.90
C ALA A 158 -0.46 11.37 1.34
N ALA A 159 -1.04 10.19 1.57
CA ALA A 159 -2.42 9.87 1.26
C ALA A 159 -2.93 8.75 2.18
N LEU A 160 -4.22 8.75 2.49
CA LEU A 160 -4.88 7.61 3.10
C LEU A 160 -5.39 6.68 1.99
N LEU A 161 -4.97 5.42 2.06
CA LEU A 161 -5.41 4.36 1.16
C LEU A 161 -6.57 3.59 1.80
N VAL A 162 -7.67 3.48 1.12
CA VAL A 162 -8.82 2.67 1.53
C VAL A 162 -9.17 1.64 0.45
N ALA A 163 -9.75 0.55 0.84
CA ALA A 163 -10.15 -0.49 -0.10
C ALA A 163 -11.19 0.03 -1.11
N SER A 164 -11.10 -0.40 -2.36
CA SER A 164 -12.12 -0.20 -3.38
C SER A 164 -13.25 -1.23 -3.26
N GLY A 165 -13.71 -1.47 -2.04
CA GLY A 165 -14.79 -2.40 -1.70
C GLY A 165 -15.62 -1.86 -0.55
N CYS A 166 -16.78 -2.47 -0.31
CA CYS A 166 -17.63 -2.08 0.80
C CYS A 166 -17.07 -2.66 2.10
N PRO A 167 -16.90 -1.86 3.17
CA PRO A 167 -16.57 -2.38 4.49
C PRO A 167 -17.64 -3.37 4.98
N ALA A 168 -17.24 -4.33 5.80
CA ALA A 168 -18.20 -5.27 6.37
C ALA A 168 -19.24 -4.55 7.24
N GLY A 169 -20.51 -4.71 6.89
CA GLY A 169 -21.64 -4.23 7.70
C GLY A 169 -22.10 -2.79 7.48
N HIS A 170 -21.38 -1.99 6.69
CA HIS A 170 -21.80 -0.62 6.40
C HIS A 170 -21.20 -0.08 5.09
N SER A 171 -21.73 1.02 4.60
CA SER A 171 -21.19 1.73 3.43
C SER A 171 -19.93 2.54 3.79
N PRO A 172 -18.98 2.73 2.87
CA PRO A 172 -17.89 3.70 3.06
C PRO A 172 -18.39 5.16 3.21
N SER A 173 -19.64 5.44 2.84
CA SER A 173 -20.29 6.75 3.08
C SER A 173 -21.01 6.85 4.43
N HIS A 174 -20.85 5.89 5.33
CA HIS A 174 -21.49 5.95 6.65
C HIS A 174 -20.98 7.13 7.46
N ILE A 175 -21.91 7.89 8.09
CA ILE A 175 -21.60 9.14 8.81
C ILE A 175 -20.56 8.95 9.93
N ALA A 176 -20.50 7.77 10.55
CA ALA A 176 -19.53 7.47 11.60
C ALA A 176 -18.08 7.37 11.10
N LEU A 177 -17.85 7.36 9.77
CA LEU A 177 -16.53 7.48 9.16
C LEU A 177 -16.07 8.93 8.95
N ASP A 178 -16.91 9.94 9.25
CA ASP A 178 -16.53 11.35 9.17
C ASP A 178 -15.20 11.69 9.88
N PRO A 179 -14.85 11.08 11.03
CA PRO A 179 -13.54 11.30 11.64
C PRO A 179 -12.35 10.93 10.74
N VAL A 180 -12.46 9.91 9.89
CA VAL A 180 -11.42 9.53 8.93
C VAL A 180 -11.28 10.60 7.84
N TRP A 181 -12.40 11.00 7.25
CA TRP A 181 -12.44 11.98 6.15
C TRP A 181 -12.01 13.37 6.60
N ARG A 182 -12.47 13.80 7.78
CA ARG A 182 -12.10 15.08 8.37
C ARG A 182 -10.61 15.19 8.67
N GLN A 183 -10.02 14.14 9.21
CA GLN A 183 -8.57 14.13 9.49
C GLN A 183 -7.75 14.25 8.20
N ALA A 184 -8.14 13.58 7.12
CA ALA A 184 -7.49 13.73 5.82
C ALA A 184 -7.65 15.17 5.27
N GLU A 185 -8.85 15.75 5.40
CA GLU A 185 -9.12 17.15 5.01
C GLU A 185 -8.27 18.13 5.82
N GLU A 186 -8.24 18.01 7.14
CA GLU A 186 -7.46 18.87 8.03
C GLU A 186 -5.96 18.76 7.79
N ALA A 187 -5.47 17.56 7.45
CA ALA A 187 -4.08 17.33 7.08
C ALA A 187 -3.75 17.77 5.64
N GLY A 188 -4.76 18.05 4.82
CA GLY A 188 -4.60 18.42 3.42
C GLY A 188 -4.08 17.29 2.52
N ILE A 189 -4.37 16.02 2.88
CA ILE A 189 -3.96 14.84 2.11
C ILE A 189 -5.17 14.17 1.45
N PRO A 190 -5.02 13.54 0.27
CA PRO A 190 -6.10 12.84 -0.40
C PRO A 190 -6.44 11.52 0.29
N VAL A 191 -7.69 11.08 0.10
CA VAL A 191 -8.11 9.69 0.31
C VAL A 191 -8.16 9.01 -1.05
N VAL A 192 -7.54 7.84 -1.16
CA VAL A 192 -7.43 7.09 -2.41
C VAL A 192 -8.16 5.76 -2.29
N PHE A 193 -9.12 5.53 -3.18
CA PHE A 193 -9.75 4.24 -3.41
C PHE A 193 -8.97 3.52 -4.49
N HIS A 194 -8.10 2.61 -4.11
CA HIS A 194 -7.23 1.91 -5.05
C HIS A 194 -7.80 0.52 -5.40
N VAL A 195 -7.62 0.10 -6.65
CA VAL A 195 -7.99 -1.24 -7.12
C VAL A 195 -7.28 -2.32 -6.30
N GLY A 196 -7.99 -3.41 -5.99
CA GLY A 196 -7.48 -4.52 -5.16
C GLY A 196 -8.53 -5.11 -4.23
N GLY A 197 -9.65 -4.42 -4.03
CA GLY A 197 -10.86 -4.99 -3.45
C GLY A 197 -11.76 -5.58 -4.54
N THR A 198 -13.04 -5.76 -4.20
CA THR A 198 -14.04 -6.29 -5.15
C THR A 198 -14.48 -5.28 -6.21
N GLY A 199 -14.19 -3.99 -5.99
CA GLY A 199 -14.75 -2.89 -6.78
C GLY A 199 -16.19 -2.53 -6.43
N ASP A 200 -16.83 -3.30 -5.57
CA ASP A 200 -18.20 -3.07 -5.09
C ASP A 200 -18.17 -2.13 -3.88
N LEU A 201 -18.08 -0.83 -4.12
CA LEU A 201 -18.05 0.19 -3.06
C LEU A 201 -19.36 0.28 -2.28
N ILE A 202 -20.45 -0.23 -2.85
CA ILE A 202 -21.78 -0.25 -2.24
C ILE A 202 -22.30 -1.67 -2.30
N ASP A 203 -22.62 -2.24 -1.12
CA ASP A 203 -23.26 -3.54 -1.04
C ASP A 203 -24.66 -3.48 -1.71
N ARG A 204 -25.01 -4.52 -2.46
CA ARG A 204 -26.32 -4.63 -3.14
C ARG A 204 -27.48 -4.52 -2.16
N ALA A 205 -27.30 -4.97 -0.93
CA ALA A 205 -28.30 -4.86 0.13
C ALA A 205 -28.75 -3.41 0.39
N TYR A 206 -27.90 -2.41 0.12
CA TYR A 206 -28.29 -1.00 0.25
C TYR A 206 -29.19 -0.52 -0.90
N PHE A 207 -29.22 -1.21 -2.03
CA PHE A 207 -30.12 -0.90 -3.13
C PHE A 207 -31.46 -1.63 -3.02
N ASP A 208 -31.51 -2.77 -2.32
CA ASP A 208 -32.74 -3.58 -2.15
C ASP A 208 -33.72 -2.95 -1.15
N ASN A 209 -33.35 -1.84 -0.51
CA ASN A 209 -34.18 -1.07 0.40
C ASN A 209 -35.15 -0.08 -0.29
N GLY A 210 -35.35 -0.20 -1.60
CA GLY A 210 -36.33 0.58 -2.35
C GLY A 210 -35.91 2.01 -2.64
N LEU A 211 -34.61 2.28 -2.69
CA LEU A 211 -34.02 3.53 -3.16
C LEU A 211 -33.74 3.47 -4.67
#